data_8bd45ba8b12dc43c4c480c208ee75893
#
_entry.id   8bd45ba8b12dc43c4c480c208ee75893
#
_cell.length_a   1.000
_cell.length_b   1.000
_cell.length_c   1.000
_cell.angle_alpha   90.00
_cell.angle_beta   90.00
_cell.angle_gamma   90.00
#
_symmetry.space_group_name_H-M   'P 1'
#
loop_
_entity.id
_entity.type
_entity.pdbx_description
1 polymer ?
#
loop_
_entity_poly.entity_id
_entity_poly.type
_entity_poly.pdbx_seq_one_letter_code
_entity_poly.pdbx_strand_id
1 'polypeptide(L)'
;GSTAVAESGTTDTFTVVLDAEPASDVVLTITSDDTGEATVNSPLTFTSANWDTPQTITVTGVDDNLIDGNIVSTVTVAVDDANSNDDFDSVDDQTVSATTTDDDVAGFTIAESGGSTEVAESETTDTFTVVLDAQPTTDVILTISSDDTGEATTTGTLQFSPLNWDTPQTITVTGVDDDIIDGTITSTLTVAVDDANSDDDFDSVDDQTVSATTADDDVAGFTIVESGGSTEVDESGTTDTFTVVLDAEPASDVVLTITSDDTGE
;
A
#
# COMPACT_ATOMS: atom_id res chain seq x y z
N GLY A 1 -11.84 34.53 17.34
CA GLY A 1 -11.17 33.47 18.09
C GLY A 1 -10.69 32.36 17.17
N SER A 2 -9.82 31.50 17.66
CA SER A 2 -9.38 30.30 16.94
C SER A 2 -9.20 29.17 17.93
N THR A 3 -9.51 27.94 17.49
CA THR A 3 -9.27 26.67 18.18
C THR A 3 -8.43 25.77 17.28
N ALA A 4 -7.73 24.80 17.87
CA ALA A 4 -6.93 23.82 17.13
C ALA A 4 -7.18 22.43 17.69
N VAL A 5 -7.53 21.52 16.81
CA VAL A 5 -7.77 20.10 17.12
C VAL A 5 -6.98 19.23 16.12
N ALA A 6 -6.91 17.94 16.36
CA ALA A 6 -6.34 16.97 15.43
C ALA A 6 -7.41 15.93 15.08
N GLU A 7 -7.29 15.33 13.92
CA GLU A 7 -8.19 14.26 13.44
C GLU A 7 -8.22 13.06 14.38
N SER A 8 -7.13 12.78 15.07
CA SER A 8 -7.08 11.77 16.14
C SER A 8 -8.10 11.96 17.29
N GLY A 9 -9.10 12.83 17.11
CA GLY A 9 -10.20 13.06 18.05
C GLY A 9 -9.83 13.96 19.22
N THR A 10 -8.81 14.81 19.09
CA THR A 10 -8.48 15.77 20.15
C THR A 10 -9.55 16.85 20.26
N THR A 11 -9.60 17.53 21.42
CA THR A 11 -10.58 18.58 21.68
C THR A 11 -9.92 19.88 22.07
N ASP A 12 -10.51 21.00 21.64
CA ASP A 12 -10.20 22.32 22.14
C ASP A 12 -11.51 23.04 22.53
N THR A 13 -11.45 24.15 23.24
CA THR A 13 -12.63 24.81 23.78
C THR A 13 -12.58 26.32 23.62
N PHE A 14 -13.75 26.93 23.47
CA PHE A 14 -13.95 28.36 23.68
C PHE A 14 -15.17 28.60 24.56
N THR A 15 -15.35 29.82 25.04
CA THR A 15 -16.49 30.16 25.89
C THR A 15 -17.36 31.23 25.26
N VAL A 16 -18.65 31.15 25.53
CA VAL A 16 -19.66 32.15 25.17
C VAL A 16 -20.32 32.68 26.45
N VAL A 17 -20.62 33.97 26.48
CA VAL A 17 -21.35 34.65 27.55
C VAL A 17 -22.22 35.74 26.91
N LEU A 18 -23.41 36.00 27.43
CA LEU A 18 -24.22 37.10 26.95
C LEU A 18 -23.73 38.46 27.51
N ASP A 19 -23.92 39.52 26.73
CA ASP A 19 -23.54 40.90 27.14
C ASP A 19 -24.62 41.58 27.97
N ALA A 20 -25.84 41.01 28.02
CA ALA A 20 -26.98 41.54 28.79
C ALA A 20 -27.86 40.44 29.39
N GLU A 21 -28.52 40.73 30.51
CA GLU A 21 -29.50 39.84 31.15
C GLU A 21 -30.74 39.68 30.26
N PRO A 22 -31.11 38.45 29.86
CA PRO A 22 -32.31 38.21 29.09
C PRO A 22 -33.55 38.14 29.98
N ALA A 23 -34.71 38.58 29.48
CA ALA A 23 -36.02 38.49 30.19
C ALA A 23 -36.60 37.07 30.14
N SER A 24 -36.21 36.26 29.16
CA SER A 24 -36.48 34.83 29.02
C SER A 24 -35.27 34.13 28.41
N ASP A 25 -35.31 32.80 28.31
CA ASP A 25 -34.17 32.03 27.83
C ASP A 25 -33.68 32.45 26.43
N VAL A 26 -32.38 32.39 26.21
CA VAL A 26 -31.72 32.55 24.91
C VAL A 26 -31.04 31.24 24.56
N VAL A 27 -31.42 30.68 23.43
CA VAL A 27 -30.89 29.45 22.88
C VAL A 27 -29.91 29.80 21.76
N LEU A 28 -28.67 29.33 21.85
CA LEU A 28 -27.69 29.46 20.78
C LEU A 28 -27.54 28.12 20.09
N THR A 29 -27.58 28.17 18.75
CA THR A 29 -27.15 27.06 17.90
C THR A 29 -25.71 27.24 17.51
N ILE A 30 -24.92 26.17 17.63
CA ILE A 30 -23.52 26.14 17.26
C ILE A 30 -23.38 25.11 16.13
N THR A 31 -22.78 25.52 15.01
CA THR A 31 -22.60 24.67 13.85
C THR A 31 -21.19 24.77 13.30
N SER A 32 -20.63 23.67 12.80
CA SER A 32 -19.45 23.66 11.95
C SER A 32 -19.88 23.64 10.49
N ASP A 33 -19.18 24.37 9.62
CA ASP A 33 -19.39 24.34 8.17
C ASP A 33 -18.81 23.07 7.55
N ASP A 34 -17.87 22.41 8.26
CA ASP A 34 -17.34 21.11 7.90
C ASP A 34 -17.35 20.15 9.11
N THR A 35 -18.31 19.24 9.09
CA THR A 35 -18.47 18.23 10.14
C THR A 35 -17.65 16.96 9.89
N GLY A 36 -17.02 16.83 8.73
CA GLY A 36 -16.01 15.82 8.44
C GLY A 36 -14.72 16.09 9.19
N GLU A 37 -14.44 17.38 9.43
CA GLU A 37 -13.22 17.88 10.07
C GLU A 37 -13.40 18.17 11.56
N ALA A 38 -14.42 18.95 11.88
CA ALA A 38 -14.64 19.38 13.25
C ALA A 38 -16.13 19.39 13.65
N THR A 39 -16.42 18.78 14.79
CA THR A 39 -17.75 18.78 15.40
C THR A 39 -17.80 19.62 16.66
N VAL A 40 -19.00 20.08 17.03
CA VAL A 40 -19.22 20.94 18.20
C VAL A 40 -20.44 20.47 19.01
N ASN A 41 -20.43 20.77 20.32
CA ASN A 41 -21.60 20.56 21.15
C ASN A 41 -22.62 21.69 20.94
N SER A 42 -23.87 21.34 20.68
CA SER A 42 -25.00 22.26 20.41
C SER A 42 -26.32 21.61 20.86
N PRO A 43 -27.38 22.37 21.26
CA PRO A 43 -27.41 23.82 21.52
C PRO A 43 -26.87 24.21 22.91
N LEU A 44 -26.72 25.52 23.13
CA LEU A 44 -26.40 26.13 24.41
C LEU A 44 -27.54 27.04 24.87
N THR A 45 -27.91 27.00 26.15
CA THR A 45 -29.03 27.81 26.67
C THR A 45 -28.55 28.71 27.80
N PHE A 46 -28.82 30.01 27.65
CA PHE A 46 -28.68 31.01 28.71
C PHE A 46 -30.03 31.39 29.30
N THR A 47 -30.06 31.61 30.60
CA THR A 47 -31.22 32.04 31.37
C THR A 47 -30.89 33.32 32.12
N SER A 48 -31.87 33.99 32.72
CA SER A 48 -31.62 35.14 33.61
C SER A 48 -30.73 34.81 34.83
N ALA A 49 -30.53 33.52 35.14
CA ALA A 49 -29.71 33.09 36.28
C ALA A 49 -28.25 32.77 35.93
N ASN A 50 -27.92 32.59 34.64
CA ASN A 50 -26.57 32.16 34.19
C ASN A 50 -26.03 32.96 33.01
N TRP A 51 -26.72 34.02 32.60
CA TRP A 51 -26.36 34.78 31.41
C TRP A 51 -24.96 35.38 31.43
N ASP A 52 -24.46 35.76 32.60
CA ASP A 52 -23.13 36.34 32.85
C ASP A 52 -22.06 35.30 33.21
N THR A 53 -22.44 34.03 33.16
CA THR A 53 -21.49 32.92 33.45
C THR A 53 -21.06 32.30 32.11
N PRO A 54 -19.72 32.39 31.80
CA PRO A 54 -19.21 31.80 30.54
C PRO A 54 -19.54 30.31 30.44
N GLN A 55 -20.16 29.90 29.35
CA GLN A 55 -20.45 28.51 29.04
C GLN A 55 -19.48 28.00 27.97
N THR A 56 -19.04 26.77 28.09
CA THR A 56 -18.00 26.18 27.26
C THR A 56 -18.58 25.46 26.06
N ILE A 57 -18.05 25.78 24.89
CA ILE A 57 -18.19 25.02 23.67
C ILE A 57 -16.96 24.17 23.49
N THR A 58 -17.14 22.89 23.23
CA THR A 58 -16.07 21.95 22.88
C THR A 58 -16.09 21.72 21.38
N VAL A 59 -14.94 21.92 20.76
CA VAL A 59 -14.66 21.53 19.37
C VAL A 59 -13.92 20.21 19.43
N THR A 60 -14.31 19.24 18.62
CA THR A 60 -13.69 17.91 18.54
C THR A 60 -13.29 17.66 17.10
N GLY A 61 -12.01 17.33 16.88
CA GLY A 61 -11.54 16.87 15.56
C GLY A 61 -12.17 15.54 15.18
N VAL A 62 -12.37 15.34 13.91
CA VAL A 62 -12.95 14.12 13.33
C VAL A 62 -11.87 13.42 12.50
N ASP A 63 -11.69 12.14 12.77
CA ASP A 63 -10.72 11.28 12.11
C ASP A 63 -11.27 10.79 10.76
N ASP A 64 -10.46 10.91 9.71
CA ASP A 64 -10.72 10.21 8.46
C ASP A 64 -9.42 9.51 7.98
N ASN A 65 -9.20 9.25 6.72
CA ASN A 65 -7.97 8.60 6.23
C ASN A 65 -7.42 9.34 5.00
N LEU A 66 -7.89 10.56 4.75
CA LEU A 66 -7.53 11.33 3.58
C LEU A 66 -6.32 12.22 3.88
N ILE A 67 -5.27 12.12 3.09
CA ILE A 67 -4.14 13.04 3.18
C ILE A 67 -4.56 14.36 2.53
N ASP A 68 -5.09 15.31 3.32
CA ASP A 68 -5.57 16.59 2.80
C ASP A 68 -4.93 17.81 3.50
N GLY A 69 -4.05 17.52 4.47
CA GLY A 69 -3.33 18.51 5.25
C GLY A 69 -4.26 19.23 6.25
N ASN A 70 -3.77 20.33 6.81
CA ASN A 70 -4.52 21.05 7.82
C ASN A 70 -5.72 21.78 7.24
N ILE A 71 -6.93 21.43 7.66
CA ILE A 71 -8.19 22.05 7.22
C ILE A 71 -8.66 23.09 8.23
N VAL A 72 -9.28 24.16 7.76
CA VAL A 72 -9.85 25.23 8.59
C VAL A 72 -11.36 25.30 8.40
N SER A 73 -12.10 24.85 9.41
CA SER A 73 -13.56 24.95 9.48
C SER A 73 -14.00 26.22 10.18
N THR A 74 -15.18 26.73 9.83
CA THR A 74 -15.80 27.84 10.51
C THR A 74 -16.89 27.35 11.47
N VAL A 75 -16.68 27.57 12.76
CA VAL A 75 -17.72 27.35 13.77
C VAL A 75 -18.54 28.62 13.89
N THR A 76 -19.85 28.54 13.61
CA THR A 76 -20.79 29.63 13.72
C THR A 76 -21.65 29.47 14.98
N VAL A 77 -21.75 30.53 15.77
CA VAL A 77 -22.63 30.67 16.94
C VAL A 77 -23.72 31.66 16.59
N ALA A 78 -24.95 31.19 16.52
CA ALA A 78 -26.14 31.94 16.11
C ALA A 78 -27.24 31.88 17.17
N VAL A 79 -28.06 32.93 17.30
CA VAL A 79 -29.26 32.89 18.12
C VAL A 79 -30.35 32.05 17.39
N ASP A 80 -30.99 31.15 18.12
CA ASP A 80 -32.19 30.45 17.63
C ASP A 80 -33.44 31.34 17.93
N ASP A 81 -33.75 32.25 17.01
CA ASP A 81 -34.81 33.27 17.16
C ASP A 81 -36.14 32.67 17.56
N ALA A 82 -36.47 31.47 17.05
CA ALA A 82 -37.74 30.83 17.34
C ALA A 82 -37.90 30.36 18.80
N ASN A 83 -36.80 30.15 19.49
CA ASN A 83 -36.75 29.59 20.84
C ASN A 83 -36.05 30.53 21.84
N SER A 84 -35.74 31.78 21.44
CA SER A 84 -34.99 32.74 22.24
C SER A 84 -35.86 33.94 22.64
N ASN A 85 -35.34 34.79 23.53
CA ASN A 85 -35.89 36.11 23.85
C ASN A 85 -35.80 37.00 22.61
N ASP A 86 -36.95 37.60 22.17
CA ASP A 86 -37.06 38.44 20.98
C ASP A 86 -36.08 39.65 20.96
N ASP A 87 -35.59 40.11 22.14
CA ASP A 87 -34.60 41.19 22.23
C ASP A 87 -33.23 40.77 21.65
N PHE A 88 -32.99 39.47 21.48
CA PHE A 88 -31.76 38.91 20.92
C PHE A 88 -31.84 38.53 19.44
N ASP A 89 -33.02 38.56 18.82
CA ASP A 89 -33.24 38.17 17.41
C ASP A 89 -32.38 38.96 16.40
N SER A 90 -31.93 40.16 16.79
CA SER A 90 -31.13 41.01 15.91
C SER A 90 -29.60 40.92 16.17
N VAL A 91 -29.17 39.98 17.01
CA VAL A 91 -27.74 39.78 17.30
C VAL A 91 -27.09 39.07 16.12
N ASP A 92 -26.03 39.69 15.60
CA ASP A 92 -25.27 39.09 14.49
C ASP A 92 -24.56 37.79 14.91
N ASP A 93 -24.53 36.82 14.00
CA ASP A 93 -23.80 35.59 14.19
C ASP A 93 -22.31 35.86 14.46
N GLN A 94 -21.74 35.08 15.38
CA GLN A 94 -20.33 35.12 15.69
C GLN A 94 -19.63 33.89 15.16
N THR A 95 -18.37 34.03 14.77
CA THR A 95 -17.60 32.92 14.23
C THR A 95 -16.27 32.68 14.96
N VAL A 96 -15.87 31.42 15.01
CA VAL A 96 -14.57 30.94 15.50
C VAL A 96 -13.99 30.03 14.42
N SER A 97 -12.71 30.23 14.05
CA SER A 97 -12.00 29.31 13.18
C SER A 97 -11.52 28.11 13.97
N ALA A 98 -11.83 26.92 13.53
CA ALA A 98 -11.28 25.67 14.04
C ALA A 98 -10.29 25.11 12.99
N THR A 99 -9.06 24.87 13.39
CA THR A 99 -8.06 24.22 12.53
C THR A 99 -7.94 22.77 12.97
N THR A 100 -8.22 21.85 12.08
CA THR A 100 -7.97 20.42 12.24
C THR A 100 -6.61 20.08 11.63
N THR A 101 -5.78 19.37 12.35
CA THR A 101 -4.49 18.88 11.82
C THR A 101 -4.63 17.44 11.40
N ASP A 102 -4.25 17.19 10.14
CA ASP A 102 -4.16 15.88 9.51
C ASP A 102 -3.06 15.04 10.20
N ASP A 103 -3.32 13.78 10.52
CA ASP A 103 -2.37 12.81 11.07
C ASP A 103 -2.12 11.61 10.13
N ASP A 104 -2.68 11.63 8.92
CA ASP A 104 -2.45 10.63 7.90
C ASP A 104 -1.11 10.80 7.17
N VAL A 105 -0.50 9.69 6.82
CA VAL A 105 0.82 9.67 6.18
C VAL A 105 0.80 8.72 4.98
N ALA A 106 1.24 9.24 3.83
CA ALA A 106 1.41 8.44 2.63
C ALA A 106 2.36 7.26 2.87
N GLY A 107 1.97 6.09 2.41
CA GLY A 107 2.73 4.87 2.52
C GLY A 107 2.01 3.69 1.89
N PHE A 108 2.68 2.55 1.87
CA PHE A 108 2.06 1.29 1.50
C PHE A 108 2.66 0.14 2.31
N THR A 109 1.86 -0.86 2.58
CA THR A 109 2.23 -2.07 3.32
C THR A 109 2.26 -3.27 2.39
N ILE A 110 3.35 -4.07 2.46
CA ILE A 110 3.52 -5.32 1.73
C ILE A 110 3.32 -6.49 2.70
N ALA A 111 2.58 -7.50 2.24
CA ALA A 111 2.40 -8.75 2.99
C ALA A 111 2.63 -9.96 2.08
N GLU A 112 3.70 -10.73 2.37
CA GLU A 112 4.06 -11.95 1.64
C GLU A 112 3.16 -13.12 2.04
N SER A 113 2.73 -13.93 1.07
CA SER A 113 2.00 -15.17 1.32
C SER A 113 2.92 -16.16 2.07
N GLY A 114 2.43 -16.73 3.17
CA GLY A 114 3.28 -17.64 3.97
C GLY A 114 4.45 -16.99 4.72
N GLY A 115 4.71 -15.68 4.53
CA GLY A 115 5.78 -14.93 5.20
C GLY A 115 7.14 -14.97 4.48
N SER A 116 7.19 -15.50 3.26
CA SER A 116 8.33 -15.49 2.34
C SER A 116 7.82 -15.64 0.91
N THR A 117 8.60 -15.18 -0.08
CA THR A 117 8.30 -15.36 -1.51
C THR A 117 9.27 -16.40 -2.08
N GLU A 118 8.74 -17.59 -2.39
CA GLU A 118 9.52 -18.74 -2.84
C GLU A 118 8.94 -19.33 -4.14
N VAL A 119 9.76 -19.41 -5.15
CA VAL A 119 9.42 -19.99 -6.46
C VAL A 119 10.49 -21.00 -6.89
N ALA A 120 10.27 -21.72 -7.97
CA ALA A 120 11.25 -22.63 -8.57
C ALA A 120 11.28 -22.40 -10.08
N GLU A 121 12.39 -22.76 -10.72
CA GLU A 121 12.60 -22.68 -12.18
C GLU A 121 11.57 -23.48 -12.97
N SER A 122 11.00 -24.52 -12.36
CA SER A 122 9.83 -25.22 -12.93
C SER A 122 8.57 -24.37 -13.10
N GLU A 123 8.72 -23.04 -13.22
CA GLU A 123 7.66 -22.04 -13.43
C GLU A 123 6.61 -22.01 -12.30
N THR A 124 6.99 -22.32 -11.08
CA THR A 124 6.08 -22.18 -9.94
C THR A 124 5.82 -20.71 -9.61
N THR A 125 4.71 -20.44 -8.94
CA THR A 125 4.33 -19.08 -8.57
C THR A 125 4.12 -18.94 -7.09
N ASP A 126 4.46 -17.76 -6.56
CA ASP A 126 4.08 -17.30 -5.23
C ASP A 126 3.52 -15.88 -5.31
N THR A 127 2.98 -15.36 -4.21
CA THR A 127 2.31 -14.07 -4.22
C THR A 127 2.62 -13.23 -2.98
N PHE A 128 2.59 -11.93 -3.17
CA PHE A 128 2.45 -10.98 -2.06
C PHE A 128 1.34 -9.98 -2.37
N THR A 129 0.86 -9.29 -1.36
CA THR A 129 -0.15 -8.25 -1.50
C THR A 129 0.42 -6.89 -1.11
N VAL A 130 -0.12 -5.85 -1.73
CA VAL A 130 0.18 -4.45 -1.41
C VAL A 130 -1.13 -3.72 -1.14
N VAL A 131 -1.13 -2.82 -0.16
CA VAL A 131 -2.24 -1.94 0.19
C VAL A 131 -1.67 -0.57 0.59
N LEU A 132 -2.35 0.53 0.27
CA LEU A 132 -1.93 1.85 0.73
C LEU A 132 -2.25 2.02 2.23
N ASP A 133 -1.49 2.87 2.92
CA ASP A 133 -1.65 3.12 4.35
C ASP A 133 -2.61 4.30 4.63
N ALA A 134 -2.83 5.18 3.63
CA ALA A 134 -3.78 6.30 3.69
C ALA A 134 -4.50 6.49 2.35
N GLN A 135 -5.63 7.19 2.38
CA GLN A 135 -6.46 7.44 1.20
C GLN A 135 -5.85 8.54 0.33
N PRO A 136 -5.55 8.26 -0.94
CA PRO A 136 -5.08 9.28 -1.87
C PRO A 136 -6.24 10.17 -2.36
N THR A 137 -5.95 11.39 -2.77
CA THR A 137 -6.91 12.28 -3.44
C THR A 137 -7.11 11.93 -4.91
N THR A 138 -6.08 11.37 -5.56
CA THR A 138 -6.08 10.87 -6.93
C THR A 138 -5.50 9.46 -7.01
N ASP A 139 -5.35 8.89 -8.20
CA ASP A 139 -4.81 7.54 -8.35
C ASP A 139 -3.32 7.47 -7.96
N VAL A 140 -2.92 6.35 -7.35
CA VAL A 140 -1.52 5.99 -7.07
C VAL A 140 -1.14 4.77 -7.88
N ILE A 141 -0.06 4.85 -8.63
CA ILE A 141 0.47 3.76 -9.44
C ILE A 141 1.77 3.26 -8.79
N LEU A 142 1.80 1.97 -8.46
CA LEU A 142 3.01 1.30 -8.03
C LEU A 142 3.58 0.45 -9.15
N THR A 143 4.88 0.55 -9.37
CA THR A 143 5.62 -0.27 -10.32
C THR A 143 6.40 -1.33 -9.57
N ILE A 144 6.42 -2.55 -10.11
CA ILE A 144 7.16 -3.66 -9.53
C ILE A 144 8.20 -4.15 -10.54
N SER A 145 9.45 -4.24 -10.11
CA SER A 145 10.56 -4.71 -10.95
C SER A 145 11.39 -5.76 -10.22
N SER A 146 11.94 -6.70 -10.97
CA SER A 146 12.94 -7.66 -10.49
C SER A 146 14.35 -7.19 -10.91
N ASP A 147 15.34 -7.31 -10.05
CA ASP A 147 16.76 -7.08 -10.37
C ASP A 147 17.36 -8.24 -11.18
N ASP A 148 16.73 -9.43 -11.12
CA ASP A 148 17.08 -10.58 -11.95
C ASP A 148 15.82 -11.21 -12.58
N THR A 149 15.55 -10.86 -13.83
CA THR A 149 14.43 -11.40 -14.60
C THR A 149 14.74 -12.76 -15.24
N GLY A 150 15.98 -13.25 -15.14
CA GLY A 150 16.35 -14.61 -15.51
C GLY A 150 15.87 -15.62 -14.46
N GLU A 151 15.71 -15.18 -13.22
CA GLU A 151 15.32 -16.00 -12.09
C GLU A 151 13.85 -15.85 -11.70
N ALA A 152 13.42 -14.60 -11.53
CA ALA A 152 12.06 -14.30 -11.10
C ALA A 152 11.46 -13.12 -11.84
N THR A 153 10.22 -13.29 -12.30
CA THR A 153 9.42 -12.25 -12.97
C THR A 153 8.16 -11.92 -12.17
N THR A 154 7.64 -10.70 -12.36
CA THR A 154 6.44 -10.22 -11.67
C THR A 154 5.42 -9.61 -12.62
N THR A 155 4.17 -9.50 -12.17
CA THR A 155 3.18 -8.62 -12.79
C THR A 155 3.52 -7.16 -12.47
N GLY A 156 3.80 -6.35 -13.48
CA GLY A 156 4.60 -5.11 -13.39
C GLY A 156 3.98 -3.87 -12.74
N THR A 157 2.65 -3.74 -12.52
CA THR A 157 2.05 -2.51 -11.98
C THR A 157 0.78 -2.79 -11.19
N LEU A 158 0.55 -1.97 -10.14
CA LEU A 158 -0.73 -1.86 -9.42
C LEU A 158 -1.26 -0.44 -9.55
N GLN A 159 -2.59 -0.28 -9.54
CA GLN A 159 -3.24 1.02 -9.50
C GLN A 159 -4.24 1.05 -8.35
N PHE A 160 -4.05 2.00 -7.45
CA PHE A 160 -4.97 2.34 -6.38
C PHE A 160 -5.68 3.64 -6.73
N SER A 161 -6.91 3.76 -6.29
CA SER A 161 -7.74 4.95 -6.43
C SER A 161 -8.31 5.33 -5.05
N PRO A 162 -8.91 6.53 -4.89
CA PRO A 162 -9.60 6.89 -3.66
C PRO A 162 -10.69 5.92 -3.19
N LEU A 163 -11.14 4.99 -4.06
CA LEU A 163 -12.22 4.04 -3.77
C LEU A 163 -11.74 2.63 -3.42
N ASN A 164 -10.47 2.29 -3.65
CA ASN A 164 -9.94 0.94 -3.44
C ASN A 164 -8.56 0.92 -2.76
N TRP A 165 -8.12 2.04 -2.23
CA TRP A 165 -6.81 2.22 -1.60
C TRP A 165 -6.56 1.25 -0.44
N ASP A 166 -7.59 0.93 0.34
CA ASP A 166 -7.60 0.03 1.50
C ASP A 166 -7.82 -1.45 1.13
N THR A 167 -7.95 -1.74 -0.17
CA THR A 167 -8.17 -3.11 -0.66
C THR A 167 -6.85 -3.72 -1.12
N PRO A 168 -6.29 -4.73 -0.43
CA PRO A 168 -5.03 -5.35 -0.83
C PRO A 168 -5.09 -5.89 -2.26
N GLN A 169 -4.12 -5.51 -3.09
CA GLN A 169 -3.95 -5.99 -4.45
C GLN A 169 -2.80 -7.01 -4.50
N THR A 170 -2.96 -8.06 -5.30
CA THR A 170 -2.02 -9.18 -5.35
C THR A 170 -1.04 -9.04 -6.50
N ILE A 171 0.24 -9.21 -6.20
CA ILE A 171 1.32 -9.44 -7.15
C ILE A 171 1.63 -10.93 -7.19
N THR A 172 1.76 -11.46 -8.40
CA THR A 172 2.24 -12.82 -8.64
C THR A 172 3.70 -12.76 -9.06
N VAL A 173 4.52 -13.52 -8.39
CA VAL A 173 5.92 -13.79 -8.72
C VAL A 173 5.98 -15.16 -9.38
N THR A 174 6.71 -15.27 -10.49
CA THR A 174 6.87 -16.51 -11.24
C THR A 174 8.36 -16.80 -11.39
N GLY A 175 8.79 -18.00 -11.00
CA GLY A 175 10.13 -18.50 -11.28
C GLY A 175 10.36 -18.66 -12.79
N VAL A 176 11.56 -18.45 -13.23
CA VAL A 176 11.94 -18.56 -14.64
C VAL A 176 12.84 -19.77 -14.80
N ASP A 177 12.48 -20.61 -15.77
CA ASP A 177 13.20 -21.83 -16.12
C ASP A 177 14.44 -21.49 -16.96
N ASP A 178 15.59 -22.03 -16.59
CA ASP A 178 16.77 -22.08 -17.47
C ASP A 178 17.39 -23.49 -17.43
N ASP A 179 18.56 -23.71 -17.96
CA ASP A 179 19.19 -25.04 -17.99
C ASP A 179 20.52 -25.02 -17.19
N ILE A 180 20.77 -23.98 -16.36
CA ILE A 180 22.03 -23.76 -15.64
C ILE A 180 21.94 -24.34 -14.23
N ILE A 181 22.87 -25.17 -13.84
CA ILE A 181 22.98 -25.65 -12.47
C ILE A 181 23.69 -24.58 -11.64
N ASP A 182 22.97 -23.65 -11.07
CA ASP A 182 23.51 -22.55 -10.28
C ASP A 182 23.06 -22.55 -8.80
N GLY A 183 22.12 -23.43 -8.47
CA GLY A 183 21.56 -23.58 -7.14
C GLY A 183 20.50 -22.53 -6.86
N THR A 184 20.16 -22.39 -5.59
CA THR A 184 19.10 -21.44 -5.19
C THR A 184 19.57 -20.00 -5.28
N ILE A 185 18.91 -19.19 -6.09
CA ILE A 185 19.20 -17.77 -6.31
C ILE A 185 18.16 -16.89 -5.57
N THR A 186 18.59 -15.72 -5.14
CA THR A 186 17.69 -14.73 -4.52
C THR A 186 17.69 -13.45 -5.32
N SER A 187 16.54 -13.09 -5.84
CA SER A 187 16.28 -11.84 -6.57
C SER A 187 15.62 -10.82 -5.66
N THR A 188 15.89 -9.54 -5.89
CA THR A 188 15.24 -8.43 -5.19
C THR A 188 14.13 -7.85 -6.07
N LEU A 189 12.90 -7.94 -5.59
CA LEU A 189 11.75 -7.27 -6.19
C LEU A 189 11.59 -5.90 -5.54
N THR A 190 11.63 -4.83 -6.34
CA THR A 190 11.42 -3.46 -5.86
C THR A 190 10.01 -3.00 -6.20
N VAL A 191 9.29 -2.51 -5.20
CA VAL A 191 7.99 -1.86 -5.32
C VAL A 191 8.20 -0.36 -5.11
N ALA A 192 7.90 0.45 -6.11
CA ALA A 192 8.13 1.89 -6.12
C ALA A 192 6.89 2.66 -6.61
N VAL A 193 6.68 3.87 -6.10
CA VAL A 193 5.67 4.79 -6.62
C VAL A 193 6.11 5.30 -7.99
N ASP A 194 5.20 5.36 -8.96
CA ASP A 194 5.40 6.06 -10.22
C ASP A 194 5.00 7.53 -10.03
N ASP A 195 5.91 8.35 -9.49
CA ASP A 195 5.69 9.76 -9.12
C ASP A 195 5.07 10.59 -10.25
N ALA A 196 5.40 10.30 -11.51
CA ALA A 196 4.92 11.07 -12.65
C ALA A 196 3.43 10.85 -12.95
N ASN A 197 2.85 9.76 -12.46
CA ASN A 197 1.48 9.34 -12.75
C ASN A 197 0.65 9.05 -11.48
N SER A 198 1.18 9.38 -10.31
CA SER A 198 0.55 9.16 -9.01
C SER A 198 0.11 10.47 -8.35
N ASP A 199 -0.60 10.35 -7.24
CA ASP A 199 -0.91 11.45 -6.33
C ASP A 199 0.39 12.05 -5.76
N ASP A 200 0.55 13.38 -5.85
CA ASP A 200 1.76 14.10 -5.43
C ASP A 200 2.12 13.88 -3.95
N ASP A 201 1.13 13.56 -3.09
CA ASP A 201 1.36 13.27 -1.67
C ASP A 201 2.14 11.97 -1.45
N PHE A 202 2.13 11.06 -2.44
CA PHE A 202 2.86 9.80 -2.42
C PHE A 202 4.27 9.88 -3.04
N ASP A 203 4.67 10.99 -3.67
CA ASP A 203 5.98 11.15 -4.33
C ASP A 203 7.18 10.95 -3.40
N SER A 204 6.99 11.15 -2.10
CA SER A 204 8.07 11.02 -1.11
C SER A 204 8.12 9.66 -0.42
N VAL A 205 7.27 8.70 -0.82
CA VAL A 205 7.23 7.36 -0.24
C VAL A 205 8.46 6.56 -0.70
N ASP A 206 9.21 6.04 0.27
CA ASP A 206 10.40 5.24 -0.03
C ASP A 206 10.04 3.91 -0.71
N ASP A 207 10.87 3.49 -1.67
CA ASP A 207 10.78 2.17 -2.28
C ASP A 207 10.87 1.06 -1.23
N GLN A 208 10.06 0.02 -1.38
CA GLN A 208 10.13 -1.18 -0.55
C GLN A 208 10.56 -2.39 -1.38
N THR A 209 11.15 -3.39 -0.72
CA THR A 209 11.67 -4.57 -1.41
C THR A 209 11.13 -5.87 -0.83
N VAL A 210 10.95 -6.86 -1.72
CA VAL A 210 10.65 -8.25 -1.38
C VAL A 210 11.79 -9.11 -1.92
N SER A 211 12.26 -10.07 -1.12
CA SER A 211 13.25 -11.06 -1.55
C SER A 211 12.54 -12.28 -2.10
N ALA A 212 12.66 -12.53 -3.41
CA ALA A 212 12.19 -13.76 -4.04
C ALA A 212 13.31 -14.77 -4.12
N THR A 213 13.06 -15.99 -3.69
CA THR A 213 14.02 -17.10 -3.76
C THR A 213 13.56 -18.08 -4.82
N THR A 214 14.42 -18.31 -5.84
CA THR A 214 14.19 -19.28 -6.91
C THR A 214 14.99 -20.55 -6.62
N ALA A 215 14.32 -21.68 -6.61
CA ALA A 215 14.98 -22.98 -6.44
C ALA A 215 15.29 -23.59 -7.80
N ASP A 216 16.60 -23.90 -8.02
CA ASP A 216 17.12 -24.62 -9.18
C ASP A 216 16.56 -26.06 -9.23
N ASP A 217 16.06 -26.53 -10.36
CA ASP A 217 15.59 -27.90 -10.58
C ASP A 217 16.47 -28.67 -11.59
N ASP A 218 17.56 -28.10 -12.06
CA ASP A 218 18.52 -28.72 -12.95
C ASP A 218 19.45 -29.73 -12.24
N VAL A 219 19.75 -30.80 -12.94
CA VAL A 219 20.57 -31.87 -12.41
C VAL A 219 21.65 -32.26 -13.42
N ALA A 220 22.90 -32.25 -12.99
CA ALA A 220 24.02 -32.71 -13.80
C ALA A 220 23.82 -34.15 -14.28
N GLY A 221 23.85 -34.33 -15.59
CA GLY A 221 23.70 -35.63 -16.21
C GLY A 221 24.06 -35.61 -17.70
N PHE A 222 23.95 -36.75 -18.32
CA PHE A 222 24.01 -36.87 -19.78
C PHE A 222 23.19 -38.06 -20.26
N THR A 223 22.58 -37.88 -21.41
CA THR A 223 21.76 -38.90 -22.08
C THR A 223 22.48 -39.47 -23.28
N ILE A 224 22.50 -40.80 -23.43
CA ILE A 224 23.02 -41.52 -24.57
C ILE A 224 21.85 -42.03 -25.43
N VAL A 225 21.88 -41.74 -26.71
CA VAL A 225 20.92 -42.26 -27.70
C VAL A 225 21.63 -43.05 -28.77
N GLU A 226 21.36 -44.35 -28.88
CA GLU A 226 21.90 -45.24 -29.86
C GLU A 226 21.12 -45.15 -31.19
N SER A 227 21.82 -45.17 -32.31
CA SER A 227 21.20 -45.21 -33.63
C SER A 227 20.47 -46.57 -33.84
N GLY A 228 19.18 -46.49 -34.20
CA GLY A 228 18.40 -47.71 -34.37
C GLY A 228 18.00 -48.45 -33.08
N GLY A 229 18.38 -47.92 -31.89
CA GLY A 229 18.06 -48.50 -30.58
C GLY A 229 19.05 -49.56 -30.07
N SER A 230 20.12 -49.79 -30.79
CA SER A 230 21.30 -50.61 -30.36
C SER A 230 22.50 -50.21 -31.21
N THR A 231 23.69 -50.31 -30.61
CA THR A 231 24.95 -50.08 -31.33
C THR A 231 25.47 -51.44 -31.80
N GLU A 232 25.44 -51.70 -33.14
CA GLU A 232 25.79 -52.97 -33.74
C GLU A 232 26.89 -52.79 -34.78
N VAL A 233 27.97 -53.49 -34.61
CA VAL A 233 29.11 -53.57 -35.57
C VAL A 233 29.43 -55.00 -35.86
N ASP A 234 30.09 -55.29 -36.99
CA ASP A 234 30.56 -56.61 -37.37
C ASP A 234 32.06 -56.59 -37.71
N GLU A 235 32.70 -57.73 -37.66
CA GLU A 235 34.15 -57.90 -37.96
C GLU A 235 34.54 -57.47 -39.39
N SER A 236 33.57 -57.21 -40.28
CA SER A 236 33.88 -56.70 -41.61
C SER A 236 34.20 -55.22 -41.65
N GLY A 237 34.16 -54.56 -40.48
CA GLY A 237 34.49 -53.15 -40.32
C GLY A 237 33.32 -52.22 -40.51
N THR A 238 32.11 -52.69 -40.23
CA THR A 238 30.93 -51.81 -40.15
C THR A 238 31.03 -50.84 -39.03
N THR A 239 30.36 -49.70 -39.12
CA THR A 239 30.34 -48.66 -38.09
C THR A 239 28.91 -48.37 -37.68
N ASP A 240 28.71 -48.15 -36.43
CA ASP A 240 27.48 -47.62 -35.89
C ASP A 240 27.75 -46.39 -35.00
N THR A 241 26.74 -45.65 -34.61
CA THR A 241 26.86 -44.38 -33.91
C THR A 241 25.90 -44.28 -32.76
N PHE A 242 26.29 -43.59 -31.74
CA PHE A 242 25.40 -43.06 -30.71
C PHE A 242 25.70 -41.59 -30.50
N THR A 243 24.75 -40.85 -29.93
CA THR A 243 24.90 -39.46 -29.54
C THR A 243 24.91 -39.33 -28.05
N VAL A 244 25.64 -38.35 -27.54
CA VAL A 244 25.68 -37.98 -26.13
C VAL A 244 25.31 -36.50 -26.04
N VAL A 245 24.40 -36.17 -25.14
CA VAL A 245 23.92 -34.80 -24.84
C VAL A 245 23.99 -34.61 -23.34
N LEU A 246 24.41 -33.44 -22.89
CA LEU A 246 24.32 -33.08 -21.46
C LEU A 246 22.84 -32.78 -21.13
N ASP A 247 22.43 -33.06 -19.92
CA ASP A 247 21.05 -32.87 -19.45
C ASP A 247 20.83 -31.45 -18.91
N ALA A 248 21.95 -30.72 -18.56
CA ALA A 248 21.93 -29.32 -18.15
C ALA A 248 23.12 -28.55 -18.68
N GLU A 249 23.08 -27.22 -18.75
CA GLU A 249 24.17 -26.36 -19.23
C GLU A 249 25.31 -26.31 -18.22
N PRO A 250 26.55 -26.68 -18.60
CA PRO A 250 27.66 -26.68 -17.68
C PRO A 250 28.32 -25.30 -17.59
N ALA A 251 28.67 -24.85 -16.39
CA ALA A 251 29.43 -23.61 -16.15
C ALA A 251 30.88 -23.66 -16.72
N SER A 252 31.37 -24.82 -17.10
CA SER A 252 32.69 -25.03 -17.71
C SER A 252 32.70 -26.30 -18.57
N ASP A 253 33.78 -26.48 -19.37
CA ASP A 253 33.95 -27.64 -20.25
C ASP A 253 33.75 -28.97 -19.50
N VAL A 254 32.91 -29.85 -20.05
CA VAL A 254 32.71 -31.23 -19.58
C VAL A 254 33.44 -32.18 -20.53
N VAL A 255 34.34 -33.00 -20.02
CA VAL A 255 35.07 -34.00 -20.76
C VAL A 255 34.52 -35.38 -20.45
N LEU A 256 33.90 -36.02 -21.44
CA LEU A 256 33.45 -37.41 -21.36
C LEU A 256 34.49 -38.35 -21.96
N THR A 257 34.82 -39.40 -21.25
CA THR A 257 35.73 -40.44 -21.72
C THR A 257 34.91 -41.68 -22.13
N ILE A 258 35.11 -42.11 -23.39
CA ILE A 258 34.47 -43.31 -23.92
C ILE A 258 35.55 -44.39 -24.03
N THR A 259 35.27 -45.54 -23.45
CA THR A 259 36.22 -46.68 -23.47
C THR A 259 35.46 -47.93 -23.85
N SER A 260 36.14 -48.83 -24.61
CA SER A 260 35.70 -50.22 -24.78
C SER A 260 36.43 -51.09 -23.76
N ASP A 261 35.75 -52.05 -23.19
CA ASP A 261 36.32 -53.09 -22.29
C ASP A 261 36.98 -54.19 -23.09
N ASP A 262 36.63 -54.35 -24.39
CA ASP A 262 37.31 -55.22 -25.35
C ASP A 262 37.70 -54.42 -26.60
N THR A 263 38.98 -54.22 -26.81
CA THR A 263 39.55 -53.52 -27.97
C THR A 263 40.08 -54.48 -29.06
N GLY A 264 39.82 -55.78 -28.91
CA GLY A 264 40.30 -56.83 -29.82
C GLY A 264 39.22 -57.40 -30.73
N GLU A 265 37.93 -56.98 -30.50
CA GLU A 265 36.79 -57.41 -31.31
C GLU A 265 36.27 -56.27 -32.23
#